data_856820969601a55e29bb6c9412b73e92
#
_entry.id   856820969601a55e29bb6c9412b73e92
#
_cell.length_a   1.000
_cell.length_b   1.000
_cell.length_c   1.000
_cell.angle_alpha   90.00
_cell.angle_beta   90.00
_cell.angle_gamma   90.00
#
_symmetry.space_group_name_H-M   'P 1'
#
loop_
_entity.id
_entity.type
_entity.pdbx_description
1 polymer ?
#
loop_
_entity_poly.entity_id
_entity_poly.type
_entity_poly.pdbx_seq_one_letter_code
_entity_poly.pdbx_strand_id
1 'polypeptide(L)'
;MSTTDETRAARPAGRPRSARAEQAIIDATLGLIGEGMNIAELSIEAIAARAGVGKTTIYRRWANKEDLCVDALARLKSPLPELRGDSVREDLVAYLEVVVRDACDARSRCVMSIVMNDAERHPRLVERIRKATIEPRREVLAGVLRRGMATGEIRADLDLPVAMAALIGTAMWYMRDARSGGPEEPATGIAERIVDQHLAGLAPAA
;
A
#
# COMPACT_ATOMS: atom_id res chain seq x y z
N MET A 1 61.25 25.38 -12.77
CA MET A 1 60.79 24.01 -12.89
C MET A 1 59.66 23.84 -11.90
N SER A 2 58.44 24.04 -12.36
CA SER A 2 57.24 23.92 -11.52
C SER A 2 56.41 22.81 -12.10
N THR A 3 56.25 21.72 -11.36
CA THR A 3 55.38 20.61 -11.67
C THR A 3 54.05 20.83 -10.98
N THR A 4 53.06 21.16 -11.78
CA THR A 4 51.65 21.26 -11.34
C THR A 4 51.07 19.85 -11.30
N ASP A 5 50.79 19.34 -10.10
CA ASP A 5 50.11 18.10 -9.86
C ASP A 5 48.60 18.37 -9.95
N GLU A 6 48.00 17.97 -11.06
CA GLU A 6 46.54 18.03 -11.24
C GLU A 6 45.88 16.84 -10.53
N THR A 7 45.40 17.08 -9.33
CA THR A 7 44.58 16.13 -8.59
C THR A 7 43.22 15.97 -9.28
N ARG A 8 43.10 14.94 -10.10
CA ARG A 8 41.86 14.53 -10.80
C ARG A 8 40.85 14.03 -9.78
N ALA A 9 39.95 14.90 -9.37
CA ALA A 9 38.84 14.56 -8.49
C ALA A 9 37.97 13.45 -9.12
N ALA A 10 37.93 12.28 -8.51
CA ALA A 10 37.11 11.15 -8.91
C ALA A 10 35.63 11.51 -8.72
N ARG A 11 34.87 11.54 -9.82
CA ARG A 11 33.43 11.70 -9.82
C ARG A 11 32.77 10.52 -9.10
N PRO A 12 31.83 10.72 -8.16
CA PRO A 12 31.08 9.64 -7.57
C PRO A 12 30.09 9.06 -8.60
N ALA A 13 30.54 8.00 -9.28
CA ALA A 13 29.75 7.25 -10.23
C ALA A 13 28.97 6.16 -9.48
N GLY A 14 27.61 6.28 -9.44
CA GLY A 14 26.79 5.12 -9.07
C GLY A 14 25.37 5.40 -8.59
N ARG A 15 25.11 6.42 -7.78
CA ARG A 15 23.83 6.61 -7.11
C ARG A 15 22.64 7.00 -8.02
N PRO A 16 22.74 7.93 -9.00
CA PRO A 16 21.57 8.34 -9.81
C PRO A 16 21.11 7.29 -10.83
N ARG A 17 22.06 6.60 -11.51
CA ARG A 17 21.73 5.57 -12.53
C ARG A 17 21.11 4.32 -11.90
N SER A 18 21.53 3.97 -10.69
CA SER A 18 21.03 2.81 -9.96
C SER A 18 19.58 3.01 -9.51
N ALA A 19 19.22 4.17 -8.97
CA ALA A 19 17.85 4.49 -8.56
C ALA A 19 16.89 4.59 -9.75
N ARG A 20 17.36 5.19 -10.87
CA ARG A 20 16.53 5.29 -12.09
C ARG A 20 16.22 3.92 -12.71
N ALA A 21 17.21 3.02 -12.73
CA ALA A 21 17.02 1.66 -13.21
C ALA A 21 16.06 0.87 -12.30
N GLU A 22 16.17 1.06 -10.98
CA GLU A 22 15.28 0.45 -10.02
C GLU A 22 13.83 0.91 -10.22
N GLN A 23 13.60 2.22 -10.33
CA GLN A 23 12.28 2.77 -10.59
C GLN A 23 11.70 2.24 -11.90
N ALA A 24 12.50 2.21 -12.98
CA ALA A 24 12.05 1.67 -14.26
C ALA A 24 11.63 0.19 -14.18
N ILE A 25 12.34 -0.62 -13.39
CA ILE A 25 11.99 -2.04 -13.18
C ILE A 25 10.67 -2.16 -12.41
N ILE A 26 10.50 -1.38 -11.34
CA ILE A 26 9.26 -1.33 -10.55
C ILE A 26 8.08 -0.91 -11.44
N ASP A 27 8.22 0.20 -12.18
CA ASP A 27 7.16 0.71 -13.06
C ASP A 27 6.80 -0.29 -14.17
N ALA A 28 7.79 -0.97 -14.74
CA ALA A 28 7.57 -2.03 -15.73
C ALA A 28 6.78 -3.21 -15.13
N THR A 29 7.14 -3.64 -13.92
CA THR A 29 6.46 -4.73 -13.19
C THR A 29 5.01 -4.37 -12.93
N LEU A 30 4.77 -3.18 -12.38
CA LEU A 30 3.43 -2.69 -12.07
C LEU A 30 2.59 -2.43 -13.32
N GLY A 31 3.23 -1.98 -14.41
CA GLY A 31 2.57 -1.79 -15.69
C GLY A 31 2.05 -3.11 -16.26
N LEU A 32 2.86 -4.17 -16.25
CA LEU A 32 2.47 -5.50 -16.73
C LEU A 32 1.32 -6.09 -15.90
N ILE A 33 1.38 -5.95 -14.57
CA ILE A 33 0.29 -6.38 -13.67
C ILE A 33 -0.99 -5.57 -13.95
N GLY A 34 -0.85 -4.25 -14.15
CA GLY A 34 -1.98 -3.36 -14.43
C GLY A 34 -2.67 -3.62 -15.77
N GLU A 35 -1.96 -4.19 -16.73
CA GLU A 35 -2.48 -4.67 -18.02
C GLU A 35 -3.20 -6.03 -17.95
N GLY A 36 -3.33 -6.58 -16.75
CA GLY A 36 -4.05 -7.82 -16.48
C GLY A 36 -3.18 -9.08 -16.50
N MET A 37 -1.86 -8.94 -16.61
CA MET A 37 -0.95 -10.08 -16.51
C MET A 37 -0.94 -10.60 -15.07
N ASN A 38 -1.28 -11.86 -14.85
CA ASN A 38 -1.20 -12.44 -13.53
C ASN A 38 0.27 -12.68 -13.11
N ILE A 39 0.54 -12.80 -11.81
CA ILE A 39 1.91 -12.92 -11.30
C ILE A 39 2.61 -14.20 -11.79
N ALA A 40 1.85 -15.28 -12.08
CA ALA A 40 2.43 -16.51 -12.60
C ALA A 40 2.98 -16.32 -14.02
N GLU A 41 2.29 -15.56 -14.85
CA GLU A 41 2.65 -15.27 -16.25
C GLU A 41 3.79 -14.24 -16.36
N LEU A 42 3.98 -13.43 -15.33
CA LEU A 42 5.08 -12.46 -15.29
C LEU A 42 6.42 -13.18 -15.43
N SER A 43 7.29 -12.68 -16.30
CA SER A 43 8.66 -13.18 -16.44
C SER A 43 9.69 -12.07 -16.26
N ILE A 44 10.87 -12.43 -15.75
CA ILE A 44 11.99 -11.48 -15.63
C ILE A 44 12.38 -10.93 -17.01
N GLU A 45 12.24 -11.73 -18.06
CA GLU A 45 12.45 -11.35 -19.46
C GLU A 45 11.53 -10.21 -19.89
N ALA A 46 10.23 -10.37 -19.65
CA ALA A 46 9.23 -9.36 -20.02
C ALA A 46 9.46 -8.05 -19.24
N ILE A 47 9.74 -8.16 -17.94
CA ILE A 47 10.05 -7.01 -17.09
C ILE A 47 11.31 -6.29 -17.57
N ALA A 48 12.40 -7.04 -17.85
CA ALA A 48 13.67 -6.49 -18.31
C ALA A 48 13.52 -5.76 -19.66
N ALA A 49 12.82 -6.38 -20.60
CA ALA A 49 12.52 -5.80 -21.92
C ALA A 49 11.75 -4.48 -21.77
N ARG A 50 10.69 -4.47 -20.96
CA ARG A 50 9.86 -3.29 -20.74
C ARG A 50 10.59 -2.17 -20.00
N ALA A 51 11.44 -2.51 -19.03
CA ALA A 51 12.24 -1.56 -18.27
C ALA A 51 13.47 -1.03 -19.03
N GLY A 52 13.79 -1.62 -20.17
CA GLY A 52 15.00 -1.28 -20.95
C GLY A 52 16.32 -1.62 -20.22
N VAL A 53 16.33 -2.71 -19.44
CA VAL A 53 17.51 -3.13 -18.66
C VAL A 53 17.87 -4.59 -18.92
N GLY A 54 19.13 -4.96 -18.63
CA GLY A 54 19.53 -6.37 -18.65
C GLY A 54 19.01 -7.14 -17.44
N LYS A 55 18.71 -8.44 -17.59
CA LYS A 55 18.27 -9.33 -16.49
C LYS A 55 19.20 -9.30 -15.28
N THR A 56 20.50 -9.20 -15.50
CA THR A 56 21.51 -9.08 -14.43
C THR A 56 21.30 -7.84 -13.55
N THR A 57 20.73 -6.76 -14.09
CA THR A 57 20.40 -5.55 -13.32
C THR A 57 19.26 -5.83 -12.34
N ILE A 58 18.30 -6.66 -12.73
CA ILE A 58 17.19 -7.11 -11.87
C ILE A 58 17.73 -8.04 -10.79
N TYR A 59 18.43 -9.12 -11.17
CA TYR A 59 18.93 -10.12 -10.21
C TYR A 59 19.94 -9.58 -9.19
N ARG A 60 20.58 -8.45 -9.48
CA ARG A 60 21.46 -7.78 -8.51
C ARG A 60 20.70 -7.18 -7.34
N ARG A 61 19.38 -6.94 -7.47
CA ARG A 61 18.52 -6.32 -6.45
C ARG A 61 17.50 -7.27 -5.84
N TRP A 62 16.94 -8.12 -6.65
CA TRP A 62 15.92 -9.07 -6.24
C TRP A 62 16.38 -10.49 -6.57
N ALA A 63 16.39 -11.37 -5.56
CA ALA A 63 16.86 -12.73 -5.72
C ALA A 63 16.02 -13.53 -6.71
N ASN A 64 14.73 -13.21 -6.81
CA ASN A 64 13.78 -13.88 -7.69
C ASN A 64 12.63 -12.92 -8.09
N LYS A 65 11.76 -13.40 -8.97
CA LYS A 65 10.59 -12.68 -9.47
C LYS A 65 9.63 -12.30 -8.34
N GLU A 66 9.43 -13.18 -7.37
CA GLU A 66 8.50 -12.96 -6.28
C GLU A 66 8.95 -11.81 -5.38
N ASP A 67 10.25 -11.72 -5.07
CA ASP A 67 10.82 -10.60 -4.30
C ASP A 67 10.59 -9.26 -5.00
N LEU A 68 10.77 -9.22 -6.31
CA LEU A 68 10.48 -8.04 -7.12
C LEU A 68 8.98 -7.68 -7.08
N CYS A 69 8.10 -8.67 -7.23
CA CYS A 69 6.64 -8.43 -7.18
C CYS A 69 6.20 -7.89 -5.82
N VAL A 70 6.70 -8.46 -4.71
CA VAL A 70 6.38 -7.99 -3.35
C VAL A 70 6.82 -6.54 -3.15
N ASP A 71 8.06 -6.20 -3.54
CA ASP A 71 8.59 -4.84 -3.43
C ASP A 71 7.81 -3.85 -4.32
N ALA A 72 7.53 -4.24 -5.56
CA ALA A 72 6.76 -3.41 -6.49
C ALA A 72 5.34 -3.12 -5.95
N LEU A 73 4.64 -4.14 -5.49
CA LEU A 73 3.29 -3.99 -4.94
C LEU A 73 3.26 -3.20 -3.62
N ALA A 74 4.31 -3.33 -2.79
CA ALA A 74 4.42 -2.53 -1.57
C ALA A 74 4.53 -1.03 -1.87
N ARG A 75 5.19 -0.66 -2.96
CA ARG A 75 5.35 0.75 -3.38
C ARG A 75 4.08 1.38 -3.97
N LEU A 76 3.06 0.58 -4.27
CA LEU A 76 1.76 1.12 -4.71
C LEU A 76 0.95 1.73 -3.57
N LYS A 77 1.24 1.33 -2.34
CA LYS A 77 0.48 1.82 -1.20
C LYS A 77 0.96 3.20 -0.78
N SER A 78 0.01 4.13 -0.65
CA SER A 78 0.28 5.46 -0.12
C SER A 78 0.86 5.36 1.30
N PRO A 79 1.82 6.20 1.69
CA PRO A 79 2.27 6.26 3.07
C PRO A 79 1.10 6.60 4.00
N LEU A 80 1.07 5.98 5.18
CA LEU A 80 0.12 6.37 6.21
C LEU A 80 0.49 7.75 6.76
N PRO A 81 -0.50 8.57 7.17
CA PRO A 81 -0.22 9.85 7.79
C PRO A 81 0.42 9.65 9.17
N GLU A 82 1.12 10.65 9.65
CA GLU A 82 1.48 10.73 11.05
C GLU A 82 0.20 10.97 11.86
N LEU A 83 -0.14 9.99 12.70
CA LEU A 83 -1.29 10.09 13.60
C LEU A 83 -0.88 10.89 14.84
N ARG A 84 -1.62 11.95 15.16
CA ARG A 84 -1.28 12.85 16.25
C ARG A 84 -1.49 12.24 17.63
N GLY A 85 -2.46 11.33 17.74
CA GLY A 85 -2.79 10.69 19.00
C GLY A 85 -3.70 11.52 19.92
N ASP A 86 -4.11 12.70 19.48
CA ASP A 86 -4.91 13.64 20.30
C ASP A 86 -6.40 13.28 20.30
N SER A 87 -6.89 12.66 19.23
CA SER A 87 -8.29 12.27 19.03
C SER A 87 -8.37 10.96 18.23
N VAL A 88 -9.11 10.00 18.77
CA VAL A 88 -9.39 8.74 18.06
C VAL A 88 -10.12 9.02 16.77
N ARG A 89 -11.10 9.92 16.77
CA ARG A 89 -11.85 10.30 15.58
C ARG A 89 -10.95 10.86 14.48
N GLU A 90 -10.11 11.84 14.81
CA GLU A 90 -9.22 12.47 13.82
C GLU A 90 -8.23 11.47 13.23
N ASP A 91 -7.63 10.62 14.06
CA ASP A 91 -6.70 9.59 13.61
C ASP A 91 -7.37 8.53 12.73
N LEU A 92 -8.62 8.12 13.05
CA LEU A 92 -9.39 7.20 12.20
C LEU A 92 -9.74 7.84 10.86
N VAL A 93 -10.14 9.12 10.84
CA VAL A 93 -10.42 9.86 9.60
C VAL A 93 -9.17 9.93 8.73
N ALA A 94 -8.05 10.38 9.30
CA ALA A 94 -6.78 10.49 8.57
C ALA A 94 -6.32 9.13 7.99
N TYR A 95 -6.47 8.06 8.77
CA TYR A 95 -6.20 6.70 8.32
C TYR A 95 -7.12 6.29 7.16
N LEU A 96 -8.42 6.52 7.31
CA LEU A 96 -9.42 6.07 6.35
C LEU A 96 -9.35 6.87 5.04
N GLU A 97 -8.96 8.15 5.06
CA GLU A 97 -8.68 8.94 3.86
C GLU A 97 -7.60 8.30 2.98
N VAL A 98 -6.55 7.72 3.58
CA VAL A 98 -5.54 6.98 2.83
C VAL A 98 -6.11 5.70 2.23
N VAL A 99 -6.96 4.98 2.96
CA VAL A 99 -7.65 3.78 2.44
C VAL A 99 -8.55 4.14 1.26
N VAL A 100 -9.34 5.20 1.37
CA VAL A 100 -10.21 5.71 0.29
C VAL A 100 -9.38 6.14 -0.93
N ARG A 101 -8.29 6.88 -0.72
CA ARG A 101 -7.37 7.29 -1.79
C ARG A 101 -6.79 6.09 -2.53
N ASP A 102 -6.29 5.10 -1.80
CA ASP A 102 -5.77 3.86 -2.39
C ASP A 102 -6.86 3.09 -3.14
N ALA A 103 -8.10 3.10 -2.64
CA ALA A 103 -9.23 2.47 -3.32
C ALA A 103 -9.64 3.21 -4.61
N CYS A 104 -9.39 4.50 -4.71
CA CYS A 104 -9.60 5.29 -5.94
C CYS A 104 -8.50 5.03 -6.97
N ASP A 105 -7.26 4.77 -6.54
CA ASP A 105 -6.14 4.56 -7.45
C ASP A 105 -6.19 3.18 -8.11
N ALA A 106 -6.19 3.16 -9.45
CA ALA A 106 -6.30 1.92 -10.22
C ALA A 106 -5.16 0.93 -9.94
N ARG A 107 -3.93 1.44 -9.74
CA ARG A 107 -2.75 0.61 -9.46
C ARG A 107 -2.80 0.02 -8.06
N SER A 108 -3.18 0.82 -7.07
CA SER A 108 -3.31 0.35 -5.68
C SER A 108 -4.37 -0.74 -5.52
N ARG A 109 -5.43 -0.72 -6.34
CA ARG A 109 -6.44 -1.79 -6.38
C ARG A 109 -5.89 -3.14 -6.84
N CYS A 110 -4.84 -3.14 -7.68
CA CYS A 110 -4.21 -4.39 -8.10
C CYS A 110 -3.69 -5.21 -6.92
N VAL A 111 -3.15 -4.57 -5.89
CA VAL A 111 -2.67 -5.26 -4.68
C VAL A 111 -3.81 -6.04 -4.02
N MET A 112 -4.95 -5.39 -3.83
CA MET A 112 -6.11 -6.02 -3.20
C MET A 112 -6.69 -7.14 -4.08
N SER A 113 -6.76 -6.91 -5.39
CA SER A 113 -7.22 -7.94 -6.34
C SER A 113 -6.35 -9.19 -6.28
N ILE A 114 -5.02 -9.04 -6.26
CA ILE A 114 -4.09 -10.18 -6.15
C ILE A 114 -4.29 -10.90 -4.82
N VAL A 115 -4.38 -10.17 -3.71
CA VAL A 115 -4.55 -10.78 -2.38
C VAL A 115 -5.87 -11.54 -2.28
N MET A 116 -6.93 -11.05 -2.92
CA MET A 116 -8.25 -11.69 -2.85
C MET A 116 -8.42 -12.84 -3.83
N ASN A 117 -7.81 -12.77 -5.02
CA ASN A 117 -8.09 -13.72 -6.10
C ASN A 117 -7.01 -14.80 -6.25
N ASP A 118 -5.77 -14.53 -5.85
CA ASP A 118 -4.65 -15.45 -6.05
C ASP A 118 -4.25 -16.23 -4.78
N ALA A 119 -4.98 -16.03 -3.66
CA ALA A 119 -4.64 -16.67 -2.38
C ALA A 119 -4.60 -18.20 -2.46
N GLU A 120 -5.50 -18.80 -3.19
CA GLU A 120 -5.56 -20.27 -3.34
C GLU A 120 -4.46 -20.81 -4.27
N ARG A 121 -4.12 -20.04 -5.33
CA ARG A 121 -3.13 -20.46 -6.33
C ARG A 121 -1.69 -20.21 -5.89
N HIS A 122 -1.45 -19.13 -5.17
CA HIS A 122 -0.12 -18.66 -4.77
C HIS A 122 -0.07 -18.27 -3.28
N PRO A 123 -0.41 -19.16 -2.33
CA PRO A 123 -0.61 -18.82 -0.92
C PRO A 123 0.63 -18.19 -0.27
N ARG A 124 1.82 -18.70 -0.59
CA ARG A 124 3.09 -18.16 -0.04
C ARG A 124 3.38 -16.74 -0.53
N LEU A 125 3.13 -16.45 -1.81
CA LEU A 125 3.35 -15.13 -2.38
C LEU A 125 2.34 -14.12 -1.84
N VAL A 126 1.05 -14.51 -1.80
CA VAL A 126 -0.01 -13.67 -1.22
C VAL A 126 0.26 -13.38 0.24
N GLU A 127 0.72 -14.34 1.02
CA GLU A 127 1.10 -14.12 2.43
C GLU A 127 2.25 -13.12 2.56
N ARG A 128 3.25 -13.17 1.69
CA ARG A 128 4.35 -12.20 1.66
C ARG A 128 3.86 -10.79 1.29
N ILE A 129 3.00 -10.68 0.28
CA ILE A 129 2.38 -9.41 -0.11
C ILE A 129 1.56 -8.87 1.06
N ARG A 130 0.74 -9.69 1.70
CA ARG A 130 -0.08 -9.32 2.85
C ARG A 130 0.77 -8.78 4.01
N LYS A 131 1.86 -9.47 4.35
CA LYS A 131 2.81 -9.03 5.38
C LYS A 131 3.50 -7.71 5.04
N ALA A 132 3.85 -7.51 3.78
CA ALA A 132 4.54 -6.30 3.33
C ALA A 132 3.60 -5.08 3.19
N THR A 133 2.33 -5.30 2.85
CA THR A 133 1.42 -4.21 2.43
C THR A 133 0.23 -3.98 3.35
N ILE A 134 -0.31 -5.03 3.97
CA ILE A 134 -1.58 -4.97 4.71
C ILE A 134 -1.35 -4.98 6.22
N GLU A 135 -0.54 -5.91 6.71
CA GLU A 135 -0.34 -6.07 8.16
C GLU A 135 0.20 -4.83 8.87
N PRO A 136 1.21 -4.11 8.34
CA PRO A 136 1.69 -2.89 8.99
C PRO A 136 0.58 -1.83 9.15
N ARG A 137 -0.30 -1.74 8.16
CA ARG A 137 -1.44 -0.81 8.19
C ARG A 137 -2.51 -1.25 9.20
N ARG A 138 -2.79 -2.55 9.25
CA ARG A 138 -3.72 -3.11 10.23
C ARG A 138 -3.24 -2.85 11.66
N GLU A 139 -1.95 -2.96 11.91
CA GLU A 139 -1.40 -2.69 13.24
C GLU A 139 -1.54 -1.21 13.64
N VAL A 140 -1.34 -0.28 12.70
CA VAL A 140 -1.59 1.15 12.95
C VAL A 140 -3.07 1.39 13.33
N LEU A 141 -4.01 0.84 12.56
CA LEU A 141 -5.45 0.97 12.87
C LEU A 141 -5.80 0.33 14.22
N ALA A 142 -5.26 -0.86 14.49
CA ALA A 142 -5.45 -1.54 15.77
C ALA A 142 -4.90 -0.71 16.94
N GLY A 143 -3.77 -0.03 16.75
CA GLY A 143 -3.20 0.89 17.73
C GLY A 143 -4.14 2.05 18.08
N VAL A 144 -4.75 2.67 17.06
CA VAL A 144 -5.74 3.75 17.29
C VAL A 144 -6.94 3.24 18.07
N LEU A 145 -7.52 2.11 17.68
CA LEU A 145 -8.68 1.54 18.35
C LEU A 145 -8.36 1.11 19.81
N ARG A 146 -7.21 0.45 20.04
CA ARG A 146 -6.77 0.08 21.40
C ARG A 146 -6.58 1.32 22.29
N ARG A 147 -6.03 2.41 21.75
CA ARG A 147 -5.92 3.67 22.47
C ARG A 147 -7.30 4.19 22.85
N GLY A 148 -8.26 4.22 21.94
CA GLY A 148 -9.62 4.64 22.22
C GLY A 148 -10.31 3.79 23.28
N MET A 149 -10.06 2.48 23.30
CA MET A 149 -10.52 1.60 24.39
C MET A 149 -9.88 1.94 25.73
N ALA A 150 -8.60 2.28 25.73
CA ALA A 150 -7.87 2.63 26.94
C ALA A 150 -8.25 4.01 27.51
N THR A 151 -8.62 4.97 26.63
CA THR A 151 -9.04 6.33 27.04
C THR A 151 -10.55 6.41 27.35
N GLY A 152 -11.32 5.38 27.01
CA GLY A 152 -12.77 5.36 27.19
C GLY A 152 -13.55 6.08 26.08
N GLU A 153 -12.88 6.52 25.00
CA GLU A 153 -13.53 7.04 23.78
C GLU A 153 -14.27 5.95 23.00
N ILE A 154 -13.84 4.71 23.17
CA ILE A 154 -14.44 3.51 22.59
C ILE A 154 -14.74 2.51 23.71
N ARG A 155 -15.83 1.76 23.58
CA ARG A 155 -16.20 0.71 24.53
C ARG A 155 -15.06 -0.31 24.71
N ALA A 156 -14.82 -0.73 25.94
CA ALA A 156 -13.69 -1.59 26.29
C ALA A 156 -13.84 -3.06 25.81
N ASP A 157 -15.06 -3.48 25.51
CA ASP A 157 -15.40 -4.84 25.04
C ASP A 157 -15.49 -4.96 23.51
N LEU A 158 -14.88 -3.99 22.77
CA LEU A 158 -14.88 -3.99 21.32
C LEU A 158 -14.20 -5.25 20.76
N ASP A 159 -14.87 -5.96 19.85
CA ASP A 159 -14.23 -6.97 19.00
C ASP A 159 -13.38 -6.24 17.94
N LEU A 160 -12.07 -6.14 18.25
CA LEU A 160 -11.12 -5.38 17.44
C LEU A 160 -11.03 -5.87 15.99
N PRO A 161 -10.91 -7.18 15.70
CA PRO A 161 -10.94 -7.72 14.34
C PRO A 161 -12.20 -7.32 13.55
N VAL A 162 -13.38 -7.42 14.17
CA VAL A 162 -14.66 -7.07 13.55
C VAL A 162 -14.76 -5.58 13.29
N ALA A 163 -14.38 -4.73 14.24
CA ALA A 163 -14.39 -3.28 14.08
C ALA A 163 -13.45 -2.81 12.96
N MET A 164 -12.26 -3.37 12.89
CA MET A 164 -11.31 -3.09 11.80
C MET A 164 -11.87 -3.53 10.44
N ALA A 165 -12.49 -4.71 10.37
CA ALA A 165 -13.11 -5.21 9.16
C ALA A 165 -14.29 -4.32 8.74
N ALA A 166 -15.10 -3.86 9.68
CA ALA A 166 -16.22 -2.96 9.42
C ALA A 166 -15.75 -1.62 8.83
N LEU A 167 -14.77 -0.97 9.44
CA LEU A 167 -14.23 0.31 8.97
C LEU A 167 -13.64 0.19 7.55
N ILE A 168 -12.73 -0.76 7.36
CA ILE A 168 -12.06 -0.93 6.07
C ILE A 168 -13.03 -1.46 5.02
N GLY A 169 -13.86 -2.44 5.39
CA GLY A 169 -14.85 -3.06 4.50
C GLY A 169 -15.88 -2.06 3.98
N THR A 170 -16.38 -1.19 4.85
CA THR A 170 -17.33 -0.12 4.46
C THR A 170 -16.69 0.81 3.44
N ALA A 171 -15.46 1.28 3.69
CA ALA A 171 -14.75 2.15 2.75
C ALA A 171 -14.50 1.46 1.40
N MET A 172 -14.03 0.22 1.42
CA MET A 172 -13.76 -0.55 0.21
C MET A 172 -15.02 -0.84 -0.60
N TRP A 173 -16.11 -1.21 0.08
CA TRP A 173 -17.41 -1.45 -0.55
C TRP A 173 -17.97 -0.18 -1.18
N TYR A 174 -18.02 0.91 -0.42
CA TYR A 174 -18.52 2.21 -0.89
C TYR A 174 -17.77 2.67 -2.14
N MET A 175 -16.45 2.59 -2.14
CA MET A 175 -15.63 2.98 -3.30
C MET A 175 -15.79 2.05 -4.50
N ARG A 176 -16.15 0.79 -4.28
CA ARG A 176 -16.48 -0.15 -5.36
C ARG A 176 -17.83 0.17 -5.97
N ASP A 177 -18.85 0.41 -5.15
CA ASP A 177 -20.23 0.69 -5.57
C ASP A 177 -20.31 2.00 -6.36
N ALA A 178 -19.67 3.06 -5.90
CA ALA A 178 -19.58 4.34 -6.60
C ALA A 178 -19.02 4.22 -8.03
N ARG A 179 -18.11 3.28 -8.28
CA ARG A 179 -17.55 3.01 -9.62
C ARG A 179 -18.45 2.14 -10.51
N SER A 180 -19.38 1.41 -9.92
CA SER A 180 -20.29 0.51 -10.64
C SER A 180 -21.61 1.18 -11.04
N GLY A 181 -21.69 2.52 -10.93
CA GLY A 181 -22.91 3.29 -11.25
C GLY A 181 -23.85 3.47 -10.05
N GLY A 182 -23.34 3.26 -8.84
CA GLY A 182 -24.01 3.66 -7.60
C GLY A 182 -24.13 5.19 -7.48
N PRO A 183 -24.72 5.71 -6.39
CA PRO A 183 -24.96 7.15 -6.24
C PRO A 183 -23.67 7.94 -6.44
N GLU A 184 -23.72 8.95 -7.30
CA GLU A 184 -22.63 9.92 -7.57
C GLU A 184 -22.38 10.83 -6.36
N GLU A 185 -22.07 10.27 -5.22
CA GLU A 185 -21.59 11.10 -4.12
C GLU A 185 -20.07 11.23 -4.22
N PRO A 186 -19.54 12.47 -4.13
CA PRO A 186 -18.11 12.69 -4.19
C PRO A 186 -17.39 11.92 -3.07
N ALA A 187 -16.24 11.35 -3.38
CA ALA A 187 -15.36 10.69 -2.38
C ALA A 187 -14.93 11.65 -1.25
N THR A 188 -15.15 12.95 -1.43
CA THR A 188 -14.86 14.00 -0.46
C THR A 188 -15.74 13.85 0.79
N GLY A 189 -15.08 13.73 1.95
CA GLY A 189 -15.77 13.59 3.24
C GLY A 189 -16.30 12.19 3.55
N ILE A 190 -16.10 11.20 2.65
CA ILE A 190 -16.60 9.85 2.91
C ILE A 190 -15.89 9.19 4.11
N ALA A 191 -14.61 9.44 4.31
CA ALA A 191 -13.86 8.94 5.45
C ALA A 191 -14.46 9.43 6.77
N GLU A 192 -14.78 10.73 6.87
CA GLU A 192 -15.44 11.32 8.04
C GLU A 192 -16.80 10.67 8.29
N ARG A 193 -17.64 10.58 7.27
CA ARG A 193 -18.99 9.98 7.38
C ARG A 193 -18.93 8.53 7.87
N ILE A 194 -18.00 7.74 7.35
CA ILE A 194 -17.82 6.35 7.77
C ILE A 194 -17.35 6.29 9.22
N VAL A 195 -16.36 7.11 9.60
CA VAL A 195 -15.87 7.15 10.99
C VAL A 195 -16.97 7.58 11.94
N ASP A 196 -17.69 8.66 11.64
CA ASP A 196 -18.77 9.17 12.50
C ASP A 196 -19.87 8.12 12.69
N GLN A 197 -20.27 7.44 11.63
CA GLN A 197 -21.28 6.40 11.71
C GLN A 197 -20.83 5.20 12.55
N HIS A 198 -19.53 4.82 12.45
CA HIS A 198 -19.00 3.71 13.23
C HIS A 198 -18.81 4.11 14.70
N LEU A 199 -18.29 5.31 14.98
CA LEU A 199 -18.10 5.78 16.35
C LEU A 199 -19.45 5.92 17.09
N ALA A 200 -20.52 6.33 16.42
CA ALA A 200 -21.86 6.36 16.99
C ALA A 200 -22.32 4.96 17.47
N GLY A 201 -21.91 3.89 16.78
CA GLY A 201 -22.18 2.50 17.19
C GLY A 201 -21.14 1.90 18.14
N LEU A 202 -20.02 2.58 18.37
CA LEU A 202 -18.91 2.13 19.24
C LEU A 202 -18.82 2.94 20.53
N ALA A 203 -19.67 3.94 20.71
CA ALA A 203 -19.72 4.73 21.92
C ALA A 203 -19.99 3.83 23.14
N PRO A 204 -19.46 4.17 24.34
CA PRO A 204 -19.80 3.47 25.57
C PRO A 204 -21.30 3.45 25.77
N ALA A 205 -21.84 2.34 26.28
CA ALA A 205 -23.21 2.31 26.73
C ALA A 205 -23.40 3.34 27.86
N ALA A 206 -24.45 4.15 27.76
CA ALA A 206 -24.77 5.16 28.76
C ALA A 206 -25.14 4.54 30.12
#